data_95ec5c60c512a14c9c8fd6152bb58188
#
_entry.id   95ec5c60c512a14c9c8fd6152bb58188
#
_cell.length_a   1.000
_cell.length_b   1.000
_cell.length_c   1.000
_cell.angle_alpha   90.00
_cell.angle_beta   90.00
_cell.angle_gamma   90.00
#
_symmetry.space_group_name_H-M   'P 1'
#
loop_
_entity.id
_entity.type
_entity.pdbx_description
1 polymer ?
#
loop_
_entity_poly.entity_id
_entity_poly.type
_entity_poly.pdbx_seq_one_letter_code
_entity_poly.pdbx_strand_id
1 'polypeptide(L)'
;MLRSKACQVSAPSTQERGKEMRRKRFQKGSLQARKHGRHWVWVAFWWEDHSRRCRVLGRCSQMTKAEAEAVLSAMLRSINSGVTQTARAVYTFEQFTRDVYLPFCRRSWKESTAGTSEQIIKSHLVSELGRSLLHGVRREELQDLLDRKALDLSSSVVSHLRWFLNGIFKLALSDGLVLNNPAAALRIPRKCQPGRTMRPLTEEEVTKYIGVFDLREKLISRLAIFEGLRPGEILALRWKALANDAIRVEARVYKRVLNTPKNGKTREGAISDGTLALLKEWSDLAQDPSPDGFVFPSEKLTTPLSLDNLWRRYMCSKLEAVGLEWATFQVLRKTNASLSKKAGVDPKVASDQRGHGLGVSLEVYTSSDMDQKRAAVRKLEAAVLRKPQPESQSASANLA
;
A
#
# COMPACT_ATOMS: atom_id res chain seq x y z
N MET A 1 -7.56 -52.18 -33.71
CA MET A 1 -6.28 -52.66 -33.14
C MET A 1 -5.29 -51.49 -33.12
N LEU A 2 -5.07 -50.87 -31.99
CA LEU A 2 -3.87 -50.03 -31.73
C LEU A 2 -3.74 -49.93 -30.21
N ARG A 3 -2.71 -50.54 -29.68
CA ARG A 3 -2.41 -50.74 -28.27
C ARG A 3 -1.90 -49.42 -27.66
N SER A 4 -2.49 -49.00 -26.55
CA SER A 4 -1.98 -47.97 -25.67
C SER A 4 -0.69 -48.42 -24.97
N LYS A 5 0.40 -47.68 -25.13
CA LYS A 5 1.60 -47.83 -24.32
C LYS A 5 1.42 -47.04 -23.02
N ALA A 6 1.26 -47.78 -21.92
CA ALA A 6 1.37 -47.22 -20.59
C ALA A 6 2.84 -46.87 -20.31
N CYS A 7 3.06 -45.61 -19.96
CA CYS A 7 4.35 -45.11 -19.49
C CYS A 7 4.51 -45.51 -18.01
N GLN A 8 5.37 -46.50 -17.74
CA GLN A 8 5.76 -46.90 -16.39
C GLN A 8 6.71 -45.82 -15.85
N VAL A 9 6.24 -45.08 -14.84
CA VAL A 9 7.09 -44.22 -14.01
C VAL A 9 7.76 -45.16 -13.00
N SER A 10 9.09 -45.36 -13.15
CA SER A 10 9.92 -46.11 -12.22
C SER A 10 10.02 -45.32 -10.91
N ALA A 11 9.72 -46.00 -9.78
CA ALA A 11 9.92 -45.47 -8.44
C ALA A 11 11.44 -45.23 -8.19
N PRO A 12 11.83 -44.15 -7.51
CA PRO A 12 13.22 -43.87 -7.19
C PRO A 12 13.75 -44.92 -6.22
N SER A 13 14.98 -45.39 -6.50
CA SER A 13 15.69 -46.46 -5.76
C SER A 13 15.88 -46.05 -4.29
N THR A 14 15.84 -47.06 -3.43
CA THR A 14 15.88 -47.00 -1.95
C THR A 14 17.22 -46.46 -1.37
N GLN A 15 18.17 -46.06 -2.21
CA GLN A 15 19.49 -45.54 -1.77
C GLN A 15 19.60 -44.04 -1.48
N GLU A 16 18.57 -43.23 -1.82
CA GLU A 16 18.60 -41.78 -1.54
C GLU A 16 17.94 -41.36 -0.22
N ARG A 17 17.38 -42.30 0.55
CA ARG A 17 16.71 -42.01 1.85
C ARG A 17 17.64 -41.95 3.05
N GLY A 18 18.95 -41.74 2.90
CA GLY A 18 19.93 -41.85 3.98
C GLY A 18 20.75 -40.62 4.30
N LYS A 19 20.48 -39.42 3.78
CA LYS A 19 21.10 -38.20 4.32
C LYS A 19 20.23 -37.60 5.40
N GLU A 20 20.05 -38.30 6.53
CA GLU A 20 19.62 -37.70 7.79
C GLU A 20 20.46 -36.46 8.07
N MET A 21 19.79 -35.31 8.33
CA MET A 21 20.44 -34.12 8.86
C MET A 21 21.04 -34.47 10.24
N ARG A 22 22.28 -34.97 10.28
CA ARG A 22 22.99 -35.14 11.53
C ARG A 22 23.13 -33.76 12.18
N ARG A 23 22.46 -33.56 13.34
CA ARG A 23 22.63 -32.36 14.17
C ARG A 23 24.12 -32.11 14.36
N LYS A 24 24.63 -30.96 13.93
CA LYS A 24 26.02 -30.56 14.15
C LYS A 24 26.26 -30.59 15.66
N ARG A 25 27.21 -31.42 16.10
CA ARG A 25 27.56 -31.52 17.52
C ARG A 25 28.22 -30.20 17.94
N PHE A 26 27.75 -29.65 19.07
CA PHE A 26 28.40 -28.52 19.72
C PHE A 26 29.87 -28.86 20.00
N GLN A 27 30.81 -28.03 19.57
CA GLN A 27 32.23 -28.25 19.80
C GLN A 27 32.80 -27.12 20.66
N LYS A 28 33.55 -27.52 21.69
CA LYS A 28 34.28 -26.59 22.55
C LYS A 28 35.64 -26.20 21.95
N GLY A 29 36.11 -26.96 20.96
CA GLY A 29 37.49 -26.86 20.48
C GLY A 29 38.51 -27.37 21.51
N SER A 30 39.78 -27.22 21.20
CA SER A 30 40.87 -27.49 22.14
C SER A 30 41.93 -26.41 22.06
N LEU A 31 42.56 -26.10 23.18
CA LEU A 31 43.61 -25.10 23.31
C LEU A 31 44.88 -25.76 23.80
N GLN A 32 46.01 -25.51 23.12
CA GLN A 32 47.31 -26.03 23.48
C GLN A 32 48.37 -24.94 23.47
N ALA A 33 49.25 -24.93 24.46
CA ALA A 33 50.46 -24.13 24.43
C ALA A 33 51.49 -24.85 23.55
N ARG A 34 52.01 -24.20 22.51
CA ARG A 34 53.01 -24.72 21.62
C ARG A 34 54.18 -23.77 21.47
N LYS A 35 55.40 -24.30 21.33
CA LYS A 35 56.60 -23.51 21.08
C LYS A 35 56.63 -23.10 19.60
N HIS A 36 56.71 -21.80 19.36
CA HIS A 36 56.81 -21.21 18.02
C HIS A 36 58.04 -20.27 17.99
N GLY A 37 59.14 -20.77 17.44
CA GLY A 37 60.44 -20.13 17.53
C GLY A 37 60.92 -20.02 18.99
N ARG A 38 61.22 -18.78 19.45
CA ARG A 38 61.67 -18.50 20.83
C ARG A 38 60.55 -18.31 21.83
N HIS A 39 59.25 -18.35 21.41
CA HIS A 39 58.12 -18.01 22.26
C HIS A 39 57.12 -19.15 22.37
N TRP A 40 56.42 -19.24 23.51
CA TRP A 40 55.28 -20.09 23.70
C TRP A 40 54.03 -19.33 23.27
N VAL A 41 53.13 -20.00 22.47
CA VAL A 41 51.91 -19.42 21.94
C VAL A 41 50.72 -20.34 22.21
N TRP A 42 49.54 -19.74 22.41
CA TRP A 42 48.30 -20.47 22.46
C TRP A 42 47.81 -20.80 21.04
N VAL A 43 47.59 -22.09 20.77
CA VAL A 43 47.09 -22.62 19.48
C VAL A 43 45.73 -23.25 19.75
N ALA A 44 44.72 -22.73 19.08
CA ALA A 44 43.35 -23.26 19.10
C ALA A 44 43.18 -24.30 17.98
N PHE A 45 42.42 -25.35 18.26
CA PHE A 45 42.04 -26.38 17.28
C PHE A 45 40.56 -26.62 17.31
N TRP A 46 39.93 -26.73 16.12
CA TRP A 46 38.51 -27.05 15.96
C TRP A 46 38.29 -27.82 14.66
N TRP A 47 37.06 -28.30 14.46
CA TRP A 47 36.64 -28.94 13.23
C TRP A 47 35.74 -28.05 12.44
N GLU A 48 36.00 -27.89 11.14
CA GLU A 48 35.19 -27.12 10.20
C GLU A 48 35.16 -27.90 8.89
N ASP A 49 33.93 -28.16 8.36
CA ASP A 49 33.70 -28.91 7.12
C ASP A 49 34.52 -30.21 7.02
N HIS A 50 34.41 -31.04 8.06
CA HIS A 50 35.13 -32.32 8.19
C HIS A 50 36.67 -32.22 8.26
N SER A 51 37.22 -31.02 8.29
CA SER A 51 38.66 -30.77 8.40
C SER A 51 39.04 -30.19 9.75
N ARG A 52 40.18 -30.64 10.30
CA ARG A 52 40.71 -30.06 11.54
C ARG A 52 41.42 -28.74 11.20
N ARG A 53 40.96 -27.67 11.79
CA ARG A 53 41.56 -26.33 11.66
C ARG A 53 42.35 -25.98 12.90
N CYS A 54 43.37 -25.14 12.73
CA CYS A 54 44.13 -24.57 13.85
C CYS A 54 44.44 -23.10 13.61
N ARG A 55 44.57 -22.34 14.70
CA ARG A 55 44.96 -20.92 14.66
C ARG A 55 45.74 -20.55 15.91
N VAL A 56 46.82 -19.78 15.73
CA VAL A 56 47.54 -19.14 16.82
C VAL A 56 46.72 -17.96 17.34
N LEU A 57 46.44 -17.92 18.64
CA LEU A 57 45.62 -16.84 19.26
C LEU A 57 46.49 -15.71 19.82
N GLY A 58 47.63 -16.04 20.41
CA GLY A 58 48.55 -15.06 21.00
C GLY A 58 49.69 -15.71 21.76
N ARG A 59 50.64 -14.90 22.27
CA ARG A 59 51.75 -15.38 23.09
C ARG A 59 51.28 -15.67 24.51
N CYS A 60 51.77 -16.79 25.09
CA CYS A 60 51.45 -17.16 26.48
C CYS A 60 51.95 -16.13 27.50
N SER A 61 52.91 -15.27 27.15
CA SER A 61 53.41 -14.19 27.99
C SER A 61 52.47 -12.94 27.98
N GLN A 62 51.56 -12.86 27.01
CA GLN A 62 50.68 -11.69 26.80
C GLN A 62 49.19 -12.01 26.98
N MET A 63 48.86 -13.29 27.07
CA MET A 63 47.48 -13.76 27.13
C MET A 63 47.40 -14.96 28.09
N THR A 64 46.53 -14.90 29.04
CA THR A 64 46.23 -16.02 29.97
C THR A 64 45.48 -17.13 29.24
N LYS A 65 45.46 -18.33 29.83
CA LYS A 65 44.70 -19.47 29.29
C LYS A 65 43.21 -19.16 29.23
N ALA A 66 42.64 -18.44 30.22
CA ALA A 66 41.23 -18.07 30.27
C ALA A 66 40.84 -17.09 29.16
N GLU A 67 41.69 -16.10 28.87
CA GLU A 67 41.50 -15.17 27.74
C GLU A 67 41.57 -15.91 26.40
N ALA A 68 42.49 -16.83 26.23
CA ALA A 68 42.62 -17.64 25.01
C ALA A 68 41.40 -18.57 24.84
N GLU A 69 40.85 -19.15 25.91
CA GLU A 69 39.61 -19.93 25.89
C GLU A 69 38.40 -19.05 25.54
N ALA A 70 38.32 -17.83 26.05
CA ALA A 70 37.27 -16.86 25.71
C ALA A 70 37.30 -16.49 24.22
N VAL A 71 38.49 -16.23 23.65
CA VAL A 71 38.67 -15.97 22.21
C VAL A 71 38.24 -17.17 21.39
N LEU A 72 38.66 -18.39 21.77
CA LEU A 72 38.26 -19.62 21.08
C LEU A 72 36.73 -19.81 21.14
N SER A 73 36.12 -19.61 22.29
CA SER A 73 34.67 -19.69 22.47
C SER A 73 33.92 -18.66 21.59
N ALA A 74 34.44 -17.44 21.49
CA ALA A 74 33.89 -16.42 20.62
C ALA A 74 33.98 -16.79 19.12
N MET A 75 35.11 -17.35 18.70
CA MET A 75 35.33 -17.88 17.34
C MET A 75 34.36 -19.03 17.01
N LEU A 76 34.16 -19.95 17.94
CA LEU A 76 33.30 -21.12 17.74
C LEU A 76 31.82 -20.81 17.82
N ARG A 77 31.44 -19.63 18.28
CA ARG A 77 30.03 -19.20 18.41
C ARG A 77 29.28 -19.27 17.05
N SER A 78 29.92 -18.81 15.97
CA SER A 78 29.36 -18.87 14.61
C SER A 78 29.23 -20.30 14.08
N ILE A 79 30.20 -21.15 14.37
CA ILE A 79 30.24 -22.56 13.93
C ILE A 79 29.19 -23.38 14.71
N ASN A 80 29.08 -23.15 16.00
CA ASN A 80 28.16 -23.85 16.89
C ASN A 80 26.67 -23.37 16.69
N SER A 81 26.45 -22.13 16.27
CA SER A 81 25.12 -21.62 15.96
C SER A 81 24.52 -22.21 14.66
N GLY A 82 25.28 -23.03 13.95
CA GLY A 82 24.82 -23.67 12.71
C GLY A 82 24.68 -22.69 11.51
N VAL A 83 25.05 -21.44 11.71
CA VAL A 83 25.18 -20.49 10.60
C VAL A 83 26.40 -20.87 9.79
N THR A 84 26.25 -21.79 8.85
CA THR A 84 27.23 -22.00 7.77
C THR A 84 27.43 -20.65 7.11
N GLN A 85 28.61 -20.07 7.20
CA GLN A 85 29.04 -19.04 6.26
C GLN A 85 29.20 -19.70 4.88
N THR A 86 28.10 -20.10 4.24
CA THR A 86 28.09 -20.13 2.78
C THR A 86 28.56 -18.75 2.37
N ALA A 87 29.49 -18.65 1.42
CA ALA A 87 29.97 -17.39 0.88
C ALA A 87 28.71 -16.52 0.64
N ARG A 88 28.44 -15.56 1.54
CA ARG A 88 27.23 -14.73 1.45
C ARG A 88 27.39 -14.01 0.14
N ALA A 89 26.43 -14.19 -0.77
CA ALA A 89 26.39 -13.41 -1.98
C ALA A 89 26.48 -11.94 -1.55
N VAL A 90 27.53 -11.27 -2.01
CA VAL A 90 27.76 -9.86 -1.67
C VAL A 90 26.88 -9.05 -2.60
N TYR A 91 25.72 -8.63 -2.09
CA TYR A 91 24.82 -7.75 -2.81
C TYR A 91 25.10 -6.29 -2.49
N THR A 92 25.04 -5.43 -3.50
CA THR A 92 24.76 -4.03 -3.28
C THR A 92 23.28 -3.83 -2.98
N PHE A 93 22.90 -2.70 -2.39
CA PHE A 93 21.50 -2.35 -2.12
C PHE A 93 20.66 -2.37 -3.42
N GLU A 94 21.21 -1.84 -4.52
CA GLU A 94 20.54 -1.86 -5.82
C GLU A 94 20.33 -3.26 -6.36
N GLN A 95 21.38 -4.10 -6.37
CA GLN A 95 21.30 -5.46 -6.87
C GLN A 95 20.27 -6.28 -6.09
N PHE A 96 20.30 -6.24 -4.76
CA PHE A 96 19.32 -6.94 -3.93
C PHE A 96 17.90 -6.43 -4.17
N THR A 97 17.74 -5.11 -4.24
CA THR A 97 16.43 -4.50 -4.47
C THR A 97 15.86 -4.91 -5.82
N ARG A 98 16.65 -4.86 -6.89
CA ARG A 98 16.24 -5.16 -8.26
C ARG A 98 15.98 -6.66 -8.46
N ASP A 99 16.90 -7.51 -8.00
CA ASP A 99 16.94 -8.92 -8.39
C ASP A 99 16.18 -9.83 -7.40
N VAL A 100 15.98 -9.38 -6.16
CA VAL A 100 15.32 -10.17 -5.10
C VAL A 100 14.05 -9.50 -4.56
N TYR A 101 14.17 -8.27 -4.04
CA TYR A 101 13.07 -7.62 -3.33
C TYR A 101 11.88 -7.28 -4.24
N LEU A 102 12.12 -6.61 -5.37
CA LEU A 102 11.05 -6.23 -6.29
C LEU A 102 10.33 -7.44 -6.90
N PRO A 103 11.03 -8.49 -7.40
CA PRO A 103 10.38 -9.71 -7.86
C PRO A 103 9.56 -10.41 -6.77
N PHE A 104 10.04 -10.43 -5.54
CA PHE A 104 9.31 -10.97 -4.39
C PHE A 104 8.01 -10.18 -4.14
N CYS A 105 8.08 -8.85 -4.11
CA CYS A 105 6.93 -7.99 -3.87
C CYS A 105 5.90 -8.03 -5.01
N ARG A 106 6.34 -8.14 -6.26
CA ARG A 106 5.46 -8.23 -7.45
C ARG A 106 4.48 -9.41 -7.39
N ARG A 107 4.80 -10.47 -6.68
CA ARG A 107 3.90 -11.62 -6.48
C ARG A 107 2.60 -11.25 -5.76
N SER A 108 2.65 -10.21 -4.93
CA SER A 108 1.51 -9.77 -4.11
C SER A 108 0.99 -8.37 -4.48
N TRP A 109 1.78 -7.55 -5.12
CA TRP A 109 1.39 -6.20 -5.48
C TRP A 109 0.47 -6.20 -6.70
N LYS A 110 -0.57 -5.36 -6.65
CA LYS A 110 -1.30 -4.98 -7.86
C LYS A 110 -0.37 -4.17 -8.76
N GLU A 111 -0.50 -4.28 -10.06
CA GLU A 111 0.34 -3.59 -11.06
C GLU A 111 0.45 -2.08 -10.79
N SER A 112 -0.66 -1.44 -10.39
CA SER A 112 -0.68 -0.02 -10.01
C SER A 112 0.21 0.29 -8.80
N THR A 113 0.29 -0.63 -7.85
CA THR A 113 1.13 -0.49 -6.66
C THR A 113 2.59 -0.75 -7.03
N ALA A 114 2.86 -1.78 -7.81
CA ALA A 114 4.20 -2.13 -8.27
C ALA A 114 4.86 -0.95 -8.99
N GLY A 115 4.23 -0.41 -10.02
CA GLY A 115 4.80 0.70 -10.79
C GLY A 115 5.11 1.95 -9.96
N THR A 116 4.20 2.33 -9.04
CA THR A 116 4.43 3.49 -8.17
C THR A 116 5.52 3.22 -7.13
N SER A 117 5.50 2.02 -6.52
CA SER A 117 6.48 1.63 -5.50
C SER A 117 7.89 1.53 -6.09
N GLU A 118 8.03 0.91 -7.25
CA GLU A 118 9.30 0.81 -7.98
C GLU A 118 9.86 2.19 -8.31
N GLN A 119 9.03 3.11 -8.78
CA GLN A 119 9.45 4.48 -9.07
C GLN A 119 9.94 5.20 -7.81
N ILE A 120 9.22 5.10 -6.68
CA ILE A 120 9.63 5.69 -5.41
C ILE A 120 10.95 5.08 -4.92
N ILE A 121 11.08 3.77 -4.93
CA ILE A 121 12.30 3.06 -4.52
C ILE A 121 13.48 3.49 -5.39
N LYS A 122 13.31 3.51 -6.71
CA LYS A 122 14.36 3.89 -7.65
C LYS A 122 14.80 5.34 -7.45
N SER A 123 13.83 6.27 -7.38
CA SER A 123 14.12 7.70 -7.34
C SER A 123 14.68 8.18 -6.01
N HIS A 124 14.36 7.53 -4.90
CA HIS A 124 14.71 8.03 -3.58
C HIS A 124 15.63 7.12 -2.76
N LEU A 125 15.61 5.80 -3.00
CA LEU A 125 16.43 4.86 -2.24
C LEU A 125 17.61 4.33 -3.04
N VAL A 126 17.39 3.84 -4.25
CA VAL A 126 18.47 3.31 -5.10
C VAL A 126 19.41 4.44 -5.55
N SER A 127 18.91 5.62 -5.81
CA SER A 127 19.74 6.79 -6.15
C SER A 127 20.76 7.15 -5.05
N GLU A 128 20.42 6.89 -3.79
CA GLU A 128 21.26 7.26 -2.63
C GLU A 128 22.09 6.07 -2.10
N LEU A 129 21.48 4.90 -2.00
CA LEU A 129 22.07 3.72 -1.36
C LEU A 129 22.54 2.64 -2.34
N GLY A 130 22.27 2.81 -3.64
CA GLY A 130 22.41 1.74 -4.62
C GLY A 130 23.78 1.07 -4.63
N ARG A 131 24.85 1.84 -4.47
CA ARG A 131 26.23 1.35 -4.47
C ARG A 131 26.70 0.79 -3.12
N SER A 132 25.97 1.05 -2.04
CA SER A 132 26.32 0.58 -0.70
C SER A 132 26.17 -0.93 -0.61
N LEU A 133 27.12 -1.60 0.03
CA LEU A 133 27.00 -3.02 0.34
C LEU A 133 25.88 -3.24 1.36
N LEU A 134 24.97 -4.14 1.07
CA LEU A 134 23.76 -4.36 1.86
C LEU A 134 24.06 -4.63 3.35
N HIS A 135 25.09 -5.41 3.65
CA HIS A 135 25.52 -5.73 5.01
C HIS A 135 26.27 -4.60 5.72
N GLY A 136 26.72 -3.58 4.98
CA GLY A 136 27.44 -2.41 5.49
C GLY A 136 26.55 -1.24 5.88
N VAL A 137 25.29 -1.23 5.44
CA VAL A 137 24.37 -0.13 5.69
C VAL A 137 24.00 -0.05 7.17
N ARG A 138 24.17 1.12 7.77
CA ARG A 138 23.90 1.37 9.19
C ARG A 138 22.59 2.10 9.40
N ARG A 139 21.98 1.91 10.60
CA ARG A 139 20.75 2.62 10.98
C ARG A 139 20.85 4.14 10.87
N GLU A 140 22.03 4.70 11.25
CA GLU A 140 22.29 6.14 11.22
C GLU A 140 22.22 6.67 9.79
N GLU A 141 22.87 6.03 8.83
CA GLU A 141 22.84 6.40 7.42
C GLU A 141 21.40 6.41 6.85
N LEU A 142 20.59 5.44 7.26
CA LEU A 142 19.19 5.36 6.86
C LEU A 142 18.33 6.45 7.51
N GLN A 143 18.62 6.80 8.77
CA GLN A 143 17.91 7.88 9.44
C GLN A 143 18.27 9.23 8.83
N ASP A 144 19.56 9.49 8.60
CA ASP A 144 20.05 10.70 7.94
C ASP A 144 19.46 10.87 6.54
N LEU A 145 19.30 9.74 5.80
CA LEU A 145 18.62 9.75 4.51
C LEU A 145 17.17 10.22 4.67
N LEU A 146 16.42 9.67 5.63
CA LEU A 146 15.02 10.07 5.86
C LEU A 146 14.94 11.54 6.30
N ASP A 147 15.88 12.00 7.13
CA ASP A 147 15.93 13.39 7.62
C ASP A 147 16.19 14.36 6.47
N ARG A 148 17.12 14.05 5.57
CA ARG A 148 17.34 14.85 4.34
C ARG A 148 16.10 14.85 3.43
N LYS A 149 15.52 13.67 3.16
CA LYS A 149 14.32 13.59 2.30
C LYS A 149 13.09 14.27 2.90
N ALA A 150 13.03 14.41 4.22
CA ALA A 150 11.95 15.14 4.89
C ALA A 150 11.94 16.65 4.60
N LEU A 151 13.10 17.23 4.23
CA LEU A 151 13.19 18.64 3.85
C LEU A 151 12.39 18.95 2.57
N ASP A 152 12.29 17.98 1.65
CA ASP A 152 11.65 18.16 0.34
C ASP A 152 10.35 17.38 0.18
N LEU A 153 10.14 16.34 1.00
CA LEU A 153 9.03 15.41 0.84
C LEU A 153 8.02 15.49 2.00
N SER A 154 6.78 15.17 1.69
CA SER A 154 5.73 15.08 2.71
C SER A 154 5.93 13.88 3.63
N SER A 155 5.39 13.97 4.85
CA SER A 155 5.42 12.90 5.86
C SER A 155 4.88 11.57 5.31
N SER A 156 3.90 11.60 4.42
CA SER A 156 3.35 10.40 3.77
C SER A 156 4.39 9.71 2.87
N VAL A 157 5.13 10.48 2.07
CA VAL A 157 6.17 9.90 1.20
C VAL A 157 7.33 9.37 2.02
N VAL A 158 7.79 10.11 3.04
CA VAL A 158 8.85 9.67 3.96
C VAL A 158 8.44 8.39 4.71
N SER A 159 7.15 8.26 5.07
CA SER A 159 6.61 7.03 5.65
C SER A 159 6.72 5.84 4.69
N HIS A 160 6.44 6.04 3.41
CA HIS A 160 6.63 5.00 2.40
C HIS A 160 8.11 4.61 2.25
N LEU A 161 9.04 5.59 2.25
CA LEU A 161 10.48 5.29 2.20
C LEU A 161 10.90 4.42 3.38
N ARG A 162 10.49 4.79 4.60
CA ARG A 162 10.74 4.00 5.80
C ARG A 162 10.16 2.59 5.69
N TRP A 163 8.96 2.46 5.17
CA TRP A 163 8.30 1.16 4.98
C TRP A 163 9.07 0.28 3.99
N PHE A 164 9.52 0.85 2.86
CA PHE A 164 10.31 0.12 1.87
C PHE A 164 11.66 -0.30 2.43
N LEU A 165 12.39 0.60 3.11
CA LEU A 165 13.67 0.26 3.76
C LEU A 165 13.49 -0.89 4.75
N ASN A 166 12.47 -0.83 5.60
CA ASN A 166 12.19 -1.91 6.55
C ASN A 166 11.86 -3.23 5.83
N GLY A 167 11.09 -3.20 4.74
CA GLY A 167 10.74 -4.37 3.94
C GLY A 167 11.97 -5.01 3.26
N ILE A 168 12.83 -4.19 2.64
CA ILE A 168 14.05 -4.63 1.97
C ILE A 168 14.99 -5.34 2.97
N PHE A 169 15.28 -4.70 4.10
CA PHE A 169 16.18 -5.27 5.10
C PHE A 169 15.56 -6.43 5.89
N LYS A 170 14.23 -6.48 6.04
CA LYS A 170 13.53 -7.63 6.61
C LYS A 170 13.68 -8.87 5.72
N LEU A 171 13.55 -8.71 4.41
CA LEU A 171 13.78 -9.81 3.47
C LEU A 171 15.26 -10.23 3.45
N ALA A 172 16.18 -9.27 3.41
CA ALA A 172 17.62 -9.54 3.47
C ALA A 172 18.04 -10.28 4.76
N LEU A 173 17.40 -9.97 5.89
CA LEU A 173 17.59 -10.67 7.16
C LEU A 173 17.05 -12.11 7.08
N SER A 174 15.87 -12.30 6.49
CA SER A 174 15.28 -13.63 6.28
C SER A 174 16.16 -14.52 5.41
N ASP A 175 16.81 -13.94 4.39
CA ASP A 175 17.73 -14.63 3.49
C ASP A 175 19.15 -14.79 4.07
N GLY A 176 19.36 -14.34 5.31
CA GLY A 176 20.65 -14.45 6.01
C GLY A 176 21.76 -13.55 5.45
N LEU A 177 21.44 -12.57 4.61
CA LEU A 177 22.40 -11.64 3.98
C LEU A 177 22.88 -10.55 4.94
N VAL A 178 22.07 -10.19 5.93
CA VAL A 178 22.40 -9.25 7.00
C VAL A 178 22.18 -9.92 8.37
N LEU A 179 22.85 -9.44 9.40
CA LEU A 179 22.72 -10.00 10.76
C LEU A 179 21.56 -9.40 11.54
N ASN A 180 21.16 -8.19 11.23
CA ASN A 180 20.06 -7.45 11.82
C ASN A 180 19.39 -6.56 10.77
N ASN A 181 18.21 -6.06 11.07
CA ASN A 181 17.54 -5.11 10.21
C ASN A 181 17.85 -3.67 10.69
N PRO A 182 18.70 -2.90 9.98
CA PRO A 182 19.04 -1.54 10.38
C PRO A 182 17.86 -0.58 10.26
N ALA A 183 16.82 -0.92 9.49
CA ALA A 183 15.65 -0.09 9.29
C ALA A 183 14.54 -0.32 10.34
N ALA A 184 14.68 -1.29 11.25
CA ALA A 184 13.62 -1.64 12.22
C ALA A 184 13.24 -0.48 13.18
N ALA A 185 14.22 0.34 13.59
CA ALA A 185 14.06 1.42 14.55
C ALA A 185 14.05 2.84 13.92
N LEU A 186 13.84 2.94 12.61
CA LEU A 186 13.75 4.24 11.93
C LEU A 186 12.50 5.01 12.37
N ARG A 187 12.65 6.31 12.49
CA ARG A 187 11.56 7.24 12.85
C ARG A 187 11.27 8.19 11.71
N ILE A 188 10.02 8.61 11.61
CA ILE A 188 9.63 9.66 10.67
C ILE A 188 10.03 10.99 11.28
N PRO A 189 10.80 11.83 10.56
CA PRO A 189 11.16 13.16 11.04
C PRO A 189 9.92 14.03 11.28
N ARG A 190 9.95 14.84 12.32
CA ARG A 190 8.82 15.75 12.63
C ARG A 190 8.70 16.90 11.62
N LYS A 191 9.81 17.33 11.05
CA LYS A 191 9.91 18.44 10.08
C LYS A 191 9.85 17.88 8.64
N CYS A 192 8.70 17.36 8.23
CA CYS A 192 8.44 17.04 6.84
C CYS A 192 7.72 18.21 6.17
N GLN A 193 7.82 18.28 4.83
CA GLN A 193 7.01 19.23 4.08
C GLN A 193 5.51 18.95 4.29
N PRO A 194 4.68 20.00 4.40
CA PRO A 194 3.25 19.82 4.51
C PRO A 194 2.72 19.10 3.26
N GLY A 195 1.87 18.12 3.47
CA GLY A 195 1.17 17.48 2.37
C GLY A 195 0.27 18.48 1.64
N ARG A 196 0.01 18.27 0.35
CA ARG A 196 -0.98 19.07 -0.39
C ARG A 196 -2.33 19.00 0.31
N THR A 197 -2.80 20.11 0.84
CA THR A 197 -4.16 20.24 1.35
C THR A 197 -5.09 20.48 0.16
N MET A 198 -5.99 19.54 -0.09
CA MET A 198 -7.06 19.74 -1.07
C MET A 198 -8.29 20.28 -0.35
N ARG A 199 -8.82 21.42 -0.76
CA ARG A 199 -10.13 21.89 -0.29
C ARG A 199 -11.25 21.28 -1.13
N PRO A 200 -12.46 21.05 -0.59
CA PRO A 200 -13.63 20.73 -1.40
C PRO A 200 -14.12 21.98 -2.17
N LEU A 201 -14.88 21.78 -3.21
CA LEU A 201 -15.63 22.85 -3.88
C LEU A 201 -16.76 23.35 -2.99
N THR A 202 -17.06 24.64 -3.07
CA THR A 202 -18.33 25.22 -2.53
C THR A 202 -19.51 24.84 -3.43
N GLU A 203 -20.73 25.10 -2.99
CA GLU A 203 -21.93 24.81 -3.79
C GLU A 203 -21.98 25.64 -5.09
N GLU A 204 -21.57 26.92 -5.02
CA GLU A 204 -21.43 27.79 -6.17
C GLU A 204 -20.35 27.29 -7.12
N GLU A 205 -19.20 26.85 -6.59
CA GLU A 205 -18.14 26.28 -7.40
C GLU A 205 -18.56 24.96 -8.05
N VAL A 206 -19.37 24.13 -7.39
CA VAL A 206 -19.94 22.92 -7.99
C VAL A 206 -20.84 23.26 -9.18
N THR A 207 -21.71 24.22 -9.01
CA THR A 207 -22.61 24.69 -10.09
C THR A 207 -21.80 25.22 -11.27
N LYS A 208 -20.79 26.05 -11.00
CA LYS A 208 -19.89 26.60 -12.00
C LYS A 208 -19.07 25.50 -12.69
N TYR A 209 -18.53 24.53 -11.91
CA TYR A 209 -17.76 23.41 -12.43
C TYR A 209 -18.55 22.54 -13.40
N ILE A 210 -19.78 22.19 -13.03
CA ILE A 210 -20.65 21.36 -13.89
C ILE A 210 -21.15 22.16 -15.11
N GLY A 211 -21.36 23.46 -14.96
CA GLY A 211 -21.92 24.35 -15.99
C GLY A 211 -21.03 24.55 -17.20
N VAL A 212 -19.72 24.43 -17.09
CA VAL A 212 -18.78 24.65 -18.20
C VAL A 212 -18.65 23.46 -19.15
N PHE A 213 -19.25 22.32 -18.83
CA PHE A 213 -19.08 21.07 -19.59
C PHE A 213 -20.27 20.75 -20.49
N ASP A 214 -19.95 20.09 -21.60
CA ASP A 214 -20.92 19.42 -22.43
C ASP A 214 -21.43 18.14 -21.74
N LEU A 215 -22.43 17.49 -22.31
CA LEU A 215 -23.18 16.40 -21.68
C LEU A 215 -22.30 15.28 -21.09
N ARG A 216 -21.30 14.82 -21.82
CA ARG A 216 -20.40 13.74 -21.40
C ARG A 216 -19.58 14.11 -20.16
N GLU A 217 -18.86 15.21 -20.20
CA GLU A 217 -18.02 15.69 -19.10
C GLU A 217 -18.85 16.11 -17.89
N LYS A 218 -20.02 16.72 -18.16
CA LYS A 218 -21.02 17.06 -17.15
C LYS A 218 -21.48 15.81 -16.41
N LEU A 219 -21.86 14.77 -17.13
CA LEU A 219 -22.29 13.51 -16.56
C LEU A 219 -21.20 12.81 -15.73
N ILE A 220 -19.97 12.74 -16.28
CA ILE A 220 -18.80 12.20 -15.56
C ILE A 220 -18.54 12.98 -14.26
N SER A 221 -18.64 14.31 -14.32
CA SER A 221 -18.46 15.19 -13.16
C SER A 221 -19.53 14.96 -12.10
N ARG A 222 -20.80 14.82 -12.51
CA ARG A 222 -21.92 14.53 -11.60
C ARG A 222 -21.72 13.19 -10.90
N LEU A 223 -21.39 12.13 -11.63
CA LEU A 223 -21.10 10.82 -11.05
C LEU A 223 -19.97 10.86 -10.02
N ALA A 224 -19.00 11.76 -10.17
CA ALA A 224 -17.94 11.94 -9.19
C ALA A 224 -18.39 12.77 -7.97
N ILE A 225 -19.20 13.80 -8.18
CA ILE A 225 -19.61 14.75 -7.11
C ILE A 225 -20.79 14.20 -6.32
N PHE A 226 -21.86 13.73 -6.95
CA PHE A 226 -23.10 13.35 -6.27
C PHE A 226 -23.09 11.86 -5.87
N GLU A 227 -22.75 10.98 -6.76
CA GLU A 227 -22.68 9.54 -6.48
C GLU A 227 -21.34 9.13 -5.83
N GLY A 228 -20.34 10.01 -5.85
CA GLY A 228 -19.06 9.81 -5.20
C GLY A 228 -18.22 8.69 -5.82
N LEU A 229 -18.39 8.36 -7.10
CA LEU A 229 -17.63 7.34 -7.79
C LEU A 229 -16.17 7.75 -8.03
N ARG A 230 -15.25 6.79 -8.07
CA ARG A 230 -13.87 7.05 -8.47
C ARG A 230 -13.78 7.21 -9.99
N PRO A 231 -12.86 8.04 -10.53
CA PRO A 231 -12.78 8.25 -11.97
C PRO A 231 -12.59 6.94 -12.74
N GLY A 232 -11.74 6.02 -12.23
CA GLY A 232 -11.57 4.71 -12.87
C GLY A 232 -12.81 3.80 -12.79
N GLU A 233 -13.69 3.98 -11.82
CA GLU A 233 -14.97 3.28 -11.72
C GLU A 233 -15.96 3.86 -12.72
N ILE A 234 -16.05 5.18 -12.84
CA ILE A 234 -16.90 5.89 -13.82
C ILE A 234 -16.54 5.43 -15.25
N LEU A 235 -15.26 5.46 -15.59
CA LEU A 235 -14.80 5.08 -16.94
C LEU A 235 -14.92 3.57 -17.23
N ALA A 236 -15.11 2.74 -16.21
CA ALA A 236 -15.36 1.31 -16.37
C ALA A 236 -16.83 0.94 -16.50
N LEU A 237 -17.76 1.92 -16.34
CA LEU A 237 -19.19 1.63 -16.37
C LEU A 237 -19.61 1.07 -17.72
N ARG A 238 -20.41 0.02 -17.67
CA ARG A 238 -21.13 -0.55 -18.81
C ARG A 238 -22.63 -0.30 -18.64
N TRP A 239 -23.38 -0.28 -19.71
CA TRP A 239 -24.82 -0.02 -19.66
C TRP A 239 -25.55 -1.02 -18.75
N LYS A 240 -25.19 -2.30 -18.76
CA LYS A 240 -25.77 -3.33 -17.85
C LYS A 240 -25.52 -3.06 -16.36
N ALA A 241 -24.57 -2.22 -16.01
CA ALA A 241 -24.29 -1.85 -14.62
C ALA A 241 -25.23 -0.77 -14.09
N LEU A 242 -26.06 -0.19 -14.94
CA LEU A 242 -27.07 0.80 -14.63
C LEU A 242 -28.44 0.13 -14.61
N ALA A 243 -29.07 0.04 -13.44
CA ALA A 243 -30.38 -0.55 -13.29
C ALA A 243 -31.29 0.42 -12.51
N ASN A 244 -32.32 0.94 -13.16
CA ASN A 244 -33.24 1.92 -12.58
C ASN A 244 -32.50 3.12 -11.97
N ASP A 245 -32.46 3.18 -10.64
CA ASP A 245 -31.83 4.23 -9.82
C ASP A 245 -30.54 3.80 -9.14
N ALA A 246 -29.95 2.67 -9.58
CA ALA A 246 -28.76 2.07 -8.99
C ALA A 246 -27.60 1.89 -9.98
N ILE A 247 -26.39 2.05 -9.48
CA ILE A 247 -25.14 1.75 -10.19
C ILE A 247 -24.41 0.60 -9.52
N ARG A 248 -24.13 -0.45 -10.27
CA ARG A 248 -23.32 -1.56 -9.83
C ARG A 248 -21.85 -1.36 -10.22
N VAL A 249 -20.98 -1.14 -9.24
CA VAL A 249 -19.56 -0.93 -9.45
C VAL A 249 -18.83 -2.25 -9.34
N GLU A 250 -18.47 -2.83 -10.49
CA GLU A 250 -17.83 -4.15 -10.60
C GLU A 250 -16.37 -4.07 -11.07
N ALA A 251 -16.00 -2.97 -11.72
CA ALA A 251 -14.69 -2.80 -12.34
C ALA A 251 -14.13 -1.39 -12.15
N ARG A 252 -12.86 -1.24 -12.43
CA ARG A 252 -12.19 0.05 -12.57
C ARG A 252 -11.21 0.02 -13.73
N VAL A 253 -11.01 1.14 -14.37
CA VAL A 253 -9.92 1.35 -15.34
C VAL A 253 -8.70 1.92 -14.64
N TYR A 254 -7.54 1.32 -14.87
CA TYR A 254 -6.25 1.88 -14.49
C TYR A 254 -5.27 1.70 -15.66
N LYS A 255 -4.66 2.80 -16.13
CA LYS A 255 -3.76 2.81 -17.31
C LYS A 255 -4.35 2.04 -18.51
N ARG A 256 -5.62 2.27 -18.81
CA ARG A 256 -6.40 1.63 -19.91
C ARG A 256 -6.69 0.14 -19.69
N VAL A 257 -6.32 -0.45 -18.57
CA VAL A 257 -6.60 -1.85 -18.26
C VAL A 257 -7.79 -1.92 -17.29
N LEU A 258 -8.76 -2.79 -17.62
CA LEU A 258 -9.86 -3.12 -16.72
C LEU A 258 -9.36 -4.02 -15.59
N ASN A 259 -9.64 -3.63 -14.38
CA ASN A 259 -9.26 -4.33 -13.16
C ASN A 259 -10.46 -4.41 -12.20
N THR A 260 -10.40 -5.30 -11.23
CA THR A 260 -11.35 -5.30 -10.12
C THR A 260 -11.26 -4.01 -9.31
N PRO A 261 -12.32 -3.62 -8.59
CA PRO A 261 -12.30 -2.47 -7.69
C PRO A 261 -11.13 -2.52 -6.70
N LYS A 262 -10.75 -1.37 -6.14
CA LYS A 262 -9.55 -1.25 -5.29
C LYS A 262 -9.51 -2.28 -4.15
N ASN A 263 -10.67 -2.61 -3.56
CA ASN A 263 -10.79 -3.56 -2.45
C ASN A 263 -11.27 -4.95 -2.89
N GLY A 264 -11.37 -5.21 -4.20
CA GLY A 264 -11.87 -6.48 -4.75
C GLY A 264 -13.37 -6.71 -4.54
N LYS A 265 -14.09 -5.77 -3.92
CA LYS A 265 -15.53 -5.90 -3.61
C LYS A 265 -16.35 -5.12 -4.61
N THR A 266 -17.36 -5.76 -5.17
CA THR A 266 -18.45 -5.11 -5.89
C THR A 266 -19.33 -4.36 -4.91
N ARG A 267 -19.97 -3.28 -5.36
CA ARG A 267 -20.96 -2.55 -4.57
C ARG A 267 -22.04 -1.96 -5.47
N GLU A 268 -23.15 -1.69 -4.88
CA GLU A 268 -24.22 -0.89 -5.47
C GLU A 268 -24.22 0.51 -4.84
N GLY A 269 -24.52 1.51 -5.65
CA GLY A 269 -24.70 2.89 -5.24
C GLY A 269 -25.96 3.45 -5.85
N ALA A 270 -26.61 4.37 -5.15
CA ALA A 270 -27.77 5.10 -5.67
C ALA A 270 -27.36 6.13 -6.72
N ILE A 271 -28.27 6.43 -7.63
CA ILE A 271 -28.15 7.50 -8.64
C ILE A 271 -29.17 8.59 -8.29
N SER A 272 -28.74 9.86 -8.35
CA SER A 272 -29.65 11.00 -8.20
C SER A 272 -30.50 11.20 -9.46
N ASP A 273 -31.76 11.69 -9.27
CA ASP A 273 -32.69 11.92 -10.38
C ASP A 273 -32.11 12.78 -11.50
N GLY A 274 -31.39 13.84 -11.15
CA GLY A 274 -30.74 14.70 -12.14
C GLY A 274 -29.60 14.05 -12.89
N THR A 275 -28.90 13.07 -12.30
CA THR A 275 -27.89 12.26 -12.99
C THR A 275 -28.56 11.21 -13.86
N LEU A 276 -29.66 10.62 -13.39
CA LEU A 276 -30.45 9.65 -14.15
C LEU A 276 -31.05 10.25 -15.43
N ALA A 277 -31.59 11.48 -15.35
CA ALA A 277 -32.08 12.19 -16.51
C ALA A 277 -30.99 12.41 -17.57
N LEU A 278 -29.77 12.83 -17.15
CA LEU A 278 -28.63 13.00 -18.07
C LEU A 278 -28.09 11.68 -18.62
N LEU A 279 -28.16 10.61 -17.83
CA LEU A 279 -27.79 9.25 -18.31
C LEU A 279 -28.73 8.80 -19.43
N LYS A 280 -30.02 9.08 -19.30
CA LYS A 280 -31.01 8.78 -20.34
C LYS A 280 -30.71 9.57 -21.62
N GLU A 281 -30.53 10.90 -21.52
CA GLU A 281 -30.15 11.75 -22.64
C GLU A 281 -28.84 11.26 -23.29
N TRP A 282 -27.86 10.84 -22.48
CA TRP A 282 -26.58 10.30 -22.98
C TRP A 282 -26.76 8.94 -23.68
N SER A 283 -27.69 8.09 -23.20
CA SER A 283 -27.96 6.79 -23.82
C SER A 283 -28.58 6.92 -25.21
N ASP A 284 -29.41 7.97 -25.42
CA ASP A 284 -30.03 8.24 -26.72
C ASP A 284 -28.98 8.70 -27.78
N LEU A 285 -27.84 9.21 -27.32
CA LEU A 285 -26.70 9.62 -28.16
C LEU A 285 -25.59 8.56 -28.26
N ALA A 286 -25.74 7.45 -27.55
CA ALA A 286 -24.70 6.42 -27.46
C ALA A 286 -24.54 5.66 -28.79
N GLN A 287 -23.30 5.53 -29.27
CA GLN A 287 -23.00 4.74 -30.48
C GLN A 287 -23.09 3.22 -30.24
N ASP A 288 -22.88 2.76 -29.02
CA ASP A 288 -23.04 1.36 -28.60
C ASP A 288 -23.85 1.30 -27.28
N PRO A 289 -25.19 1.29 -27.37
CA PRO A 289 -26.07 1.17 -26.19
C PRO A 289 -26.24 -0.27 -25.71
N SER A 290 -25.49 -1.24 -26.25
CA SER A 290 -25.59 -2.64 -25.84
C SER A 290 -25.28 -2.78 -24.35
N PRO A 291 -25.84 -3.80 -23.65
CA PRO A 291 -25.59 -4.01 -22.23
C PRO A 291 -24.12 -4.11 -21.86
N ASP A 292 -23.30 -4.65 -22.73
CA ASP A 292 -21.84 -4.78 -22.55
C ASP A 292 -21.04 -3.58 -23.10
N GLY A 293 -21.66 -2.64 -23.78
CA GLY A 293 -21.07 -1.39 -24.21
C GLY A 293 -20.65 -0.51 -23.04
N PHE A 294 -19.55 0.25 -23.24
CA PHE A 294 -19.12 1.23 -22.24
C PHE A 294 -20.05 2.45 -22.25
N VAL A 295 -20.40 2.95 -21.08
CA VAL A 295 -21.12 4.24 -20.94
C VAL A 295 -20.24 5.39 -21.47
N PHE A 296 -18.95 5.32 -21.24
CA PHE A 296 -17.94 6.28 -21.70
C PHE A 296 -16.86 5.59 -22.53
N PRO A 297 -17.13 5.24 -23.79
CA PRO A 297 -16.15 4.58 -24.65
C PRO A 297 -15.08 5.55 -25.14
N SER A 298 -13.95 5.00 -25.57
CA SER A 298 -13.01 5.70 -26.45
C SER A 298 -13.54 5.74 -27.90
N GLU A 299 -12.81 6.39 -28.78
CA GLU A 299 -13.12 6.40 -30.22
C GLU A 299 -13.25 4.98 -30.85
N LYS A 300 -12.64 3.97 -30.20
CA LYS A 300 -12.71 2.56 -30.65
C LYS A 300 -13.95 1.82 -30.19
N LEU A 301 -14.80 2.38 -29.39
CA LEU A 301 -15.99 1.84 -28.74
C LEU A 301 -15.73 0.62 -27.84
N THR A 302 -14.79 -0.25 -28.20
CA THR A 302 -14.43 -1.49 -27.49
C THR A 302 -13.55 -1.26 -26.26
N THR A 303 -13.03 -0.05 -26.07
CA THR A 303 -12.18 0.31 -24.94
C THR A 303 -12.75 1.53 -24.21
N PRO A 304 -12.52 1.62 -22.90
CA PRO A 304 -12.99 2.77 -22.11
C PRO A 304 -12.21 4.04 -22.45
N LEU A 305 -12.81 5.19 -22.20
CA LEU A 305 -12.17 6.49 -22.32
C LEU A 305 -10.94 6.57 -21.40
N SER A 306 -9.87 7.21 -21.88
CA SER A 306 -8.66 7.44 -21.08
C SER A 306 -8.87 8.64 -20.15
N LEU A 307 -8.59 8.47 -18.85
CA LEU A 307 -8.67 9.54 -17.86
C LEU A 307 -7.74 10.72 -18.21
N ASP A 308 -6.51 10.43 -18.64
CA ASP A 308 -5.55 11.49 -19.02
C ASP A 308 -6.02 12.27 -20.24
N ASN A 309 -6.61 11.58 -21.24
CA ASN A 309 -7.16 12.23 -22.42
C ASN A 309 -8.39 13.06 -22.06
N LEU A 310 -9.29 12.51 -21.22
CA LEU A 310 -10.46 13.23 -20.73
C LEU A 310 -10.05 14.53 -20.04
N TRP A 311 -9.08 14.44 -19.11
CA TRP A 311 -8.64 15.61 -18.37
C TRP A 311 -7.98 16.64 -19.28
N ARG A 312 -6.94 16.25 -20.06
CA ARG A 312 -6.11 17.18 -20.82
C ARG A 312 -6.83 17.80 -22.01
N ARG A 313 -7.65 17.01 -22.72
CA ARG A 313 -8.27 17.47 -23.97
C ARG A 313 -9.61 18.12 -23.79
N TYR A 314 -10.37 17.73 -22.77
CA TYR A 314 -11.79 18.12 -22.66
C TYR A 314 -12.12 18.88 -21.39
N MET A 315 -11.35 18.74 -20.31
CA MET A 315 -11.72 19.35 -19.03
C MET A 315 -10.79 20.51 -18.63
N CYS A 316 -9.46 20.36 -18.75
CA CYS A 316 -8.48 21.28 -18.17
C CYS A 316 -8.71 22.73 -18.66
N SER A 317 -8.72 22.96 -19.97
CA SER A 317 -8.89 24.32 -20.53
C SER A 317 -10.22 24.97 -20.19
N LYS A 318 -11.30 24.20 -20.15
CA LYS A 318 -12.63 24.71 -19.73
C LYS A 318 -12.65 25.12 -18.27
N LEU A 319 -11.94 24.39 -17.42
CA LEU A 319 -11.78 24.69 -15.99
C LEU A 319 -10.86 25.89 -15.74
N GLU A 320 -9.78 26.02 -16.51
CA GLU A 320 -8.89 27.18 -16.48
C GLU A 320 -9.66 28.48 -16.77
N ALA A 321 -10.54 28.46 -17.76
CA ALA A 321 -11.36 29.61 -18.12
C ALA A 321 -12.26 30.13 -16.97
N VAL A 322 -12.52 29.29 -15.96
CA VAL A 322 -13.36 29.62 -14.80
C VAL A 322 -12.60 29.59 -13.46
N GLY A 323 -11.25 29.40 -13.50
CA GLY A 323 -10.39 29.40 -12.31
C GLY A 323 -10.56 28.16 -11.43
N LEU A 324 -10.96 27.03 -12.00
CA LEU A 324 -11.21 25.76 -11.28
C LEU A 324 -10.30 24.60 -11.75
N GLU A 325 -9.19 24.87 -12.42
CA GLU A 325 -8.21 23.88 -12.91
C GLU A 325 -7.58 23.03 -11.80
N TRP A 326 -7.56 23.55 -10.58
CA TRP A 326 -7.09 22.85 -9.39
C TRP A 326 -8.04 21.75 -8.92
N ALA A 327 -9.32 21.77 -9.36
CA ALA A 327 -10.37 20.88 -8.91
C ALA A 327 -10.36 19.55 -9.66
N THR A 328 -9.37 18.71 -9.37
CA THR A 328 -9.21 17.37 -9.95
C THR A 328 -10.30 16.40 -9.45
N PHE A 329 -10.37 15.20 -10.04
CA PHE A 329 -11.31 14.15 -9.60
C PHE A 329 -11.17 13.75 -8.11
N GLN A 330 -9.99 13.94 -7.51
CA GLN A 330 -9.84 13.74 -6.07
C GLN A 330 -10.56 14.82 -5.27
N VAL A 331 -10.53 16.06 -5.76
CA VAL A 331 -11.28 17.18 -5.17
C VAL A 331 -12.78 16.94 -5.30
N LEU A 332 -13.29 16.48 -6.45
CA LEU A 332 -14.72 16.19 -6.64
C LEU A 332 -15.20 15.15 -5.63
N ARG A 333 -14.43 14.10 -5.41
CA ARG A 333 -14.78 13.08 -4.42
C ARG A 333 -14.68 13.58 -2.97
N LYS A 334 -13.75 14.50 -2.68
CA LYS A 334 -13.70 15.19 -1.39
C LYS A 334 -14.89 16.11 -1.22
N THR A 335 -15.33 16.76 -2.29
CA THR A 335 -16.54 17.59 -2.34
C THR A 335 -17.79 16.78 -2.01
N ASN A 336 -17.96 15.58 -2.62
CA ASN A 336 -19.06 14.67 -2.25
C ASN A 336 -19.08 14.41 -0.74
N ALA A 337 -17.93 14.09 -0.14
CA ALA A 337 -17.88 13.80 1.29
C ALA A 337 -18.21 15.01 2.16
N SER A 338 -17.75 16.20 1.77
CA SER A 338 -18.04 17.46 2.47
C SER A 338 -19.51 17.85 2.36
N LEU A 339 -20.10 17.75 1.17
CA LEU A 339 -21.51 18.06 0.92
C LEU A 339 -22.43 17.04 1.61
N SER A 340 -22.11 15.73 1.58
CA SER A 340 -22.88 14.71 2.31
C SER A 340 -22.93 15.01 3.81
N LYS A 341 -21.79 15.44 4.38
CA LYS A 341 -21.72 15.83 5.79
C LYS A 341 -22.57 17.09 6.06
N LYS A 342 -22.47 18.11 5.20
CA LYS A 342 -23.24 19.35 5.32
C LYS A 342 -24.75 19.08 5.22
N ALA A 343 -25.14 18.15 4.35
CA ALA A 343 -26.54 17.71 4.19
C ALA A 343 -27.01 16.77 5.33
N GLY A 344 -26.17 16.44 6.30
CA GLY A 344 -26.54 15.59 7.43
C GLY A 344 -26.70 14.10 7.09
N VAL A 345 -26.16 13.65 5.96
CA VAL A 345 -26.21 12.23 5.56
C VAL A 345 -25.41 11.40 6.57
N ASP A 346 -25.98 10.28 6.99
CA ASP A 346 -25.31 9.35 7.90
C ASP A 346 -23.92 8.95 7.38
N PRO A 347 -22.87 9.03 8.19
CA PRO A 347 -21.49 8.72 7.76
C PRO A 347 -21.33 7.31 7.22
N LYS A 348 -22.09 6.32 7.73
CA LYS A 348 -22.03 4.92 7.27
C LYS A 348 -22.64 4.82 5.87
N VAL A 349 -23.83 5.41 5.65
CA VAL A 349 -24.51 5.45 4.36
C VAL A 349 -23.62 6.17 3.32
N ALA A 350 -23.07 7.33 3.67
CA ALA A 350 -22.17 8.08 2.80
C ALA A 350 -20.86 7.32 2.49
N SER A 351 -20.32 6.53 3.43
CA SER A 351 -19.13 5.73 3.21
C SER A 351 -19.41 4.52 2.30
N ASP A 352 -20.55 3.86 2.47
CA ASP A 352 -20.97 2.73 1.65
C ASP A 352 -21.21 3.18 0.20
N GLN A 353 -21.93 4.29 0.00
CA GLN A 353 -22.13 4.92 -1.31
C GLN A 353 -20.78 5.15 -2.02
N ARG A 354 -19.80 5.70 -1.34
CA ARG A 354 -18.45 5.93 -1.88
C ARG A 354 -17.59 4.66 -1.97
N GLY A 355 -17.96 3.56 -1.31
CA GLY A 355 -17.14 2.36 -1.20
C GLY A 355 -15.83 2.60 -0.44
N HIS A 356 -15.92 3.26 0.71
CA HIS A 356 -14.83 3.44 1.67
C HIS A 356 -15.09 2.63 2.95
N GLY A 357 -14.03 2.28 3.68
CA GLY A 357 -14.19 1.86 5.08
C GLY A 357 -14.58 3.06 5.95
N LEU A 358 -15.40 2.82 6.97
CA LEU A 358 -15.89 3.87 7.87
C LEU A 358 -14.75 4.68 8.52
N GLY A 359 -13.64 4.03 8.92
CA GLY A 359 -12.47 4.69 9.50
C GLY A 359 -11.86 5.73 8.55
N VAL A 360 -11.66 5.37 7.27
CA VAL A 360 -11.14 6.32 6.26
C VAL A 360 -12.12 7.47 6.02
N SER A 361 -13.42 7.20 6.07
CA SER A 361 -14.44 8.24 5.93
C SER A 361 -14.40 9.24 7.09
N LEU A 362 -14.22 8.76 8.31
CA LEU A 362 -14.14 9.58 9.51
C LEU A 362 -12.84 10.38 9.61
N GLU A 363 -11.67 9.78 9.37
CA GLU A 363 -10.38 10.45 9.53
C GLU A 363 -10.09 11.50 8.44
N VAL A 364 -10.44 11.21 7.19
CA VAL A 364 -10.08 12.09 6.05
C VAL A 364 -11.08 13.23 5.87
N TYR A 365 -12.33 13.07 6.33
CA TYR A 365 -13.43 13.96 5.98
C TYR A 365 -14.12 14.65 7.18
N THR A 366 -13.71 14.40 8.41
CA THR A 366 -14.39 14.91 9.61
C THR A 366 -13.57 15.88 10.47
N SER A 367 -13.12 16.99 9.92
CA SER A 367 -12.96 18.16 10.78
C SER A 367 -14.36 18.71 11.11
N SER A 368 -14.84 18.52 12.33
CA SER A 368 -16.08 19.15 12.77
C SER A 368 -15.78 20.57 13.20
N ASP A 369 -16.51 21.56 12.64
CA ASP A 369 -16.47 22.91 13.19
C ASP A 369 -17.27 23.02 14.51
N MET A 370 -17.09 24.13 15.24
CA MET A 370 -17.73 24.33 16.55
C MET A 370 -19.25 24.47 16.44
N ASP A 371 -19.76 24.96 15.32
CA ASP A 371 -21.22 25.15 15.14
C ASP A 371 -21.93 23.81 14.94
N GLN A 372 -21.29 22.87 14.21
CA GLN A 372 -21.79 21.49 14.10
C GLN A 372 -21.77 20.78 15.45
N LYS A 373 -20.74 21.00 16.29
CA LYS A 373 -20.67 20.42 17.64
C LYS A 373 -21.79 20.99 18.53
N ARG A 374 -22.01 22.31 18.49
CA ARG A 374 -23.10 22.98 19.23
C ARG A 374 -24.46 22.46 18.79
N ALA A 375 -24.70 22.33 17.48
CA ALA A 375 -25.93 21.80 16.93
C ALA A 375 -26.18 20.34 17.37
N ALA A 376 -25.16 19.51 17.36
CA ALA A 376 -25.26 18.13 17.82
C ALA A 376 -25.58 18.00 19.31
N VAL A 377 -24.95 18.83 20.15
CA VAL A 377 -25.24 18.85 21.61
C VAL A 377 -26.66 19.32 21.87
N ARG A 378 -27.11 20.39 21.22
CA ARG A 378 -28.50 20.88 21.33
C ARG A 378 -29.54 19.84 20.88
N LYS A 379 -29.24 19.11 19.78
CA LYS A 379 -30.11 18.03 19.28
C LYS A 379 -30.20 16.89 20.29
N LEU A 380 -29.06 16.51 20.91
CA LEU A 380 -29.01 15.48 21.96
C LEU A 380 -29.80 15.92 23.18
N GLU A 381 -29.58 17.15 23.68
CA GLU A 381 -30.30 17.71 24.80
C GLU A 381 -31.82 17.74 24.57
N ALA A 382 -32.25 18.22 23.41
CA ALA A 382 -33.66 18.24 23.05
C ALA A 382 -34.27 16.83 22.94
N ALA A 383 -33.48 15.83 22.51
CA ALA A 383 -33.98 14.47 22.40
C ALA A 383 -34.14 13.79 23.80
N VAL A 384 -33.23 14.09 24.73
CA VAL A 384 -33.24 13.50 26.08
C VAL A 384 -34.19 14.22 27.01
N LEU A 385 -34.25 15.54 26.92
CA LEU A 385 -35.05 16.37 27.81
C LEU A 385 -36.47 16.71 27.24
N ARG A 386 -36.91 16.00 26.23
CA ARG A 386 -38.31 16.11 25.77
C ARG A 386 -39.22 15.75 26.94
N LYS A 387 -39.90 16.77 27.53
CA LYS A 387 -41.02 16.55 28.44
C LYS A 387 -42.07 15.73 27.70
N PRO A 388 -42.66 14.67 28.28
CA PRO A 388 -43.80 14.00 27.69
C PRO A 388 -44.91 15.03 27.48
N GLN A 389 -45.41 15.19 26.26
CA GLN A 389 -46.61 15.95 26.05
C GLN A 389 -47.76 15.28 26.83
N PRO A 390 -48.57 16.03 27.62
CA PRO A 390 -49.73 15.43 28.23
C PRO A 390 -50.63 14.90 27.11
N GLU A 391 -51.00 13.64 27.21
CA GLU A 391 -52.01 13.03 26.34
C GLU A 391 -53.26 13.91 26.35
N SER A 392 -53.63 14.41 25.17
CA SER A 392 -54.92 15.09 25.00
C SER A 392 -56.01 14.07 25.29
N GLN A 393 -56.65 14.20 26.46
CA GLN A 393 -57.87 13.49 26.75
C GLN A 393 -58.88 13.84 25.67
N SER A 394 -59.14 12.89 24.78
CA SER A 394 -60.31 12.93 23.93
C SER A 394 -61.54 12.79 24.83
N ALA A 395 -62.18 13.92 25.10
CA ALA A 395 -63.48 13.94 25.73
C ALA A 395 -64.49 13.23 24.82
N SER A 396 -64.81 12.01 25.17
CA SER A 396 -66.01 11.34 24.73
C SER A 396 -67.21 12.03 25.37
N ALA A 397 -67.80 12.95 24.66
CA ALA A 397 -69.20 13.44 24.98
C ALA A 397 -70.16 12.47 24.31
N ASN A 398 -70.67 11.58 25.10
CA ASN A 398 -71.82 10.76 24.76
C ASN A 398 -73.13 11.50 25.12
N LEU A 399 -74.02 11.41 24.20
CA LEU A 399 -75.43 11.00 24.30
C LEU A 399 -76.28 11.53 25.47
N ALA A 400 -77.22 12.38 25.17
CA ALA A 400 -78.61 12.09 25.45
C ALA A 400 -79.44 12.76 24.37
#